data_fbac9ca469c5859d99f5425e370fbc55
#
_entry.id   fbac9ca469c5859d99f5425e370fbc55
#
_cell.length_a   1.000
_cell.length_b   1.000
_cell.length_c   1.000
_cell.angle_alpha   90.00
_cell.angle_beta   90.00
_cell.angle_gamma   90.00
#
_symmetry.space_group_name_H-M   'P 1'
#
loop_
_entity.id
_entity.type
_entity.pdbx_description
1 polymer ?
#
loop_
_entity_poly.entity_id
_entity_poly.type
_entity_poly.pdbx_seq_one_letter_code
_entity_poly.pdbx_strand_id
1 'polypeptide(L)'
;PFVSLHSNLMTKRKSDLDLSPVFIGIGDFVDKNTLEKSLNPLQLFSLTARKALADTQIENLHEHIDYVGTVRLSVDYPTATNQDSFGYKNISHSIANNLNIKAKEFVYTSMGGNAPQVLIEDAAKNILSGDINCALLNGGETLKTMIDILKSGESLDWYDDPETRPREIGENELGFNEYEKNHKMDLPTNVYPLFAQAIRKEQKKTADEHLKDCARLFSKFSKIAADNPYSWFQTYRSPEDISEVSQSNRYVGYPYTKYLNSVIRVNMGSSLVLTSYGYAKELGIPENKCIFLTGLSIANDVWNVSERPSLTNSPAIKFCVSNVFNQSKISRLWSSQRNYGCLLYTSPSPRDRQKSRMPSSA
;
A
#
# COMPACT_ATOMS: atom_id res chain seq x y z
N PRO A 1 -21.20 -5.90 -15.71
CA PRO A 1 -22.02 -4.86 -15.14
C PRO A 1 -21.18 -4.07 -14.15
N PHE A 2 -20.96 -2.79 -14.46
CA PHE A 2 -20.25 -1.88 -13.58
C PHE A 2 -21.11 -1.66 -12.34
N VAL A 3 -20.69 -2.18 -11.19
CA VAL A 3 -21.29 -1.81 -9.90
C VAL A 3 -20.63 -0.49 -9.51
N SER A 4 -21.28 0.60 -9.83
CA SER A 4 -20.96 1.94 -9.39
C SER A 4 -21.24 2.04 -7.90
N LEU A 5 -20.25 1.85 -7.06
CA LEU A 5 -20.29 2.32 -5.67
C LEU A 5 -20.11 3.83 -5.69
N HIS A 6 -21.24 4.54 -5.69
CA HIS A 6 -21.28 5.99 -5.56
C HIS A 6 -20.86 6.38 -4.14
N SER A 7 -19.60 6.67 -3.95
CA SER A 7 -19.19 7.47 -2.82
C SER A 7 -19.38 8.95 -3.15
N ASN A 8 -20.56 9.50 -2.86
CA ASN A 8 -20.80 10.94 -2.79
C ASN A 8 -20.08 11.50 -1.56
N LEU A 9 -18.77 11.48 -1.56
CA LEU A 9 -17.99 11.79 -0.37
C LEU A 9 -17.71 13.28 -0.15
N MET A 10 -18.14 14.22 -1.01
CA MET A 10 -17.91 15.65 -0.70
C MET A 10 -18.76 16.62 -1.54
N THR A 11 -19.97 16.83 -1.13
CA THR A 11 -20.68 18.11 -1.35
C THR A 11 -21.14 18.62 0.01
N LYS A 12 -20.25 19.30 0.77
CA LYS A 12 -20.54 19.62 2.14
C LYS A 12 -20.43 21.12 2.47
N ARG A 13 -21.35 21.62 3.33
CA ARG A 13 -21.47 22.98 3.86
C ARG A 13 -20.40 23.27 4.93
N LYS A 14 -20.20 24.53 5.33
CA LYS A 14 -19.18 24.97 6.31
C LYS A 14 -19.23 24.26 7.67
N SER A 15 -20.38 23.70 8.08
CA SER A 15 -20.57 22.85 9.28
C SER A 15 -19.97 21.44 9.13
N ASP A 16 -19.60 21.05 7.91
CA ASP A 16 -19.09 19.71 7.60
C ASP A 16 -17.57 19.62 7.65
N LEU A 17 -16.86 20.73 7.86
CA LEU A 17 -15.42 20.75 7.99
C LEU A 17 -14.97 19.94 9.23
N ASP A 18 -15.73 19.97 10.29
CA ASP A 18 -15.40 19.25 11.52
C ASP A 18 -15.46 17.73 11.36
N LEU A 19 -16.26 17.22 10.43
CA LEU A 19 -16.30 15.78 10.09
C LEU A 19 -15.24 15.36 9.05
N SER A 20 -14.49 16.32 8.48
CA SER A 20 -13.49 16.00 7.47
C SER A 20 -12.41 15.09 8.03
N PRO A 21 -12.11 13.93 7.38
CA PRO A 21 -11.06 13.05 7.84
C PRO A 21 -9.68 13.70 7.67
N VAL A 22 -8.87 13.61 8.72
CA VAL A 22 -7.50 14.14 8.77
C VAL A 22 -6.53 13.11 9.34
N PHE A 23 -5.36 12.99 8.73
CA PHE A 23 -4.24 12.27 9.32
C PHE A 23 -3.53 13.18 10.31
N ILE A 24 -3.27 12.67 11.51
CA ILE A 24 -2.66 13.41 12.62
C ILE A 24 -1.36 12.79 13.14
N GLY A 25 -1.05 11.57 12.76
CA GLY A 25 0.17 10.89 13.16
C GLY A 25 0.61 9.83 12.16
N ILE A 26 1.92 9.68 12.03
CA ILE A 26 2.56 8.69 11.16
C ILE A 26 3.73 8.02 11.87
N GLY A 27 3.84 6.71 11.72
CA GLY A 27 4.99 5.93 12.14
C GLY A 27 5.41 4.97 11.06
N ASP A 28 6.70 4.94 10.74
CA ASP A 28 7.27 4.01 9.77
C ASP A 28 8.57 3.40 10.31
N PHE A 29 8.87 2.21 9.82
CA PHE A 29 10.10 1.51 10.15
C PHE A 29 10.53 0.57 9.02
N VAL A 30 11.83 0.54 8.76
CA VAL A 30 12.49 -0.40 7.85
C VAL A 30 13.45 -1.23 8.67
N ASP A 31 13.14 -2.52 8.81
CA ASP A 31 13.95 -3.45 9.58
C ASP A 31 14.99 -4.13 8.68
N LYS A 32 16.24 -3.62 8.74
CA LYS A 32 17.40 -4.16 8.01
C LYS A 32 18.26 -5.09 8.87
N ASN A 33 17.79 -5.47 10.05
CA ASN A 33 18.54 -6.29 10.99
C ASN A 33 18.87 -7.70 10.45
N THR A 34 19.82 -8.34 11.10
CA THR A 34 20.08 -9.78 10.95
C THR A 34 18.88 -10.58 11.45
N LEU A 35 18.79 -11.85 11.08
CA LEU A 35 17.67 -12.71 11.45
C LEU A 35 17.40 -12.73 12.97
N GLU A 36 18.43 -12.86 13.77
CA GLU A 36 18.35 -12.93 15.25
C GLU A 36 17.72 -11.67 15.90
N LYS A 37 17.78 -10.53 15.22
CA LYS A 37 17.26 -9.23 15.70
C LYS A 37 16.10 -8.70 14.87
N SER A 38 15.69 -9.46 13.85
CA SER A 38 14.61 -9.04 12.97
C SER A 38 13.25 -9.19 13.66
N LEU A 39 12.34 -8.29 13.30
CA LEU A 39 11.01 -8.26 13.89
C LEU A 39 10.06 -9.23 13.16
N ASN A 40 9.16 -9.85 13.92
CA ASN A 40 7.98 -10.50 13.37
C ASN A 40 6.90 -9.46 13.00
N PRO A 41 5.82 -9.82 12.27
CA PRO A 41 4.78 -8.88 11.87
C PRO A 41 4.17 -8.10 13.03
N LEU A 42 3.82 -8.78 14.13
CA LEU A 42 3.18 -8.13 15.27
C LEU A 42 4.11 -7.13 15.97
N GLN A 43 5.40 -7.47 16.10
CA GLN A 43 6.41 -6.57 16.66
C GLN A 43 6.61 -5.34 15.76
N LEU A 44 6.70 -5.54 14.44
CA LEU A 44 6.86 -4.46 13.47
C LEU A 44 5.68 -3.49 13.52
N PHE A 45 4.45 -4.00 13.49
CA PHE A 45 3.26 -3.15 13.56
C PHE A 45 3.09 -2.47 14.90
N SER A 46 3.37 -3.15 16.01
CA SER A 46 3.35 -2.53 17.33
C SER A 46 4.36 -1.38 17.44
N LEU A 47 5.55 -1.54 16.83
CA LEU A 47 6.56 -0.49 16.78
C LEU A 47 6.11 0.72 15.95
N THR A 48 5.62 0.49 14.72
CA THR A 48 5.17 1.58 13.85
C THR A 48 3.94 2.28 14.41
N ALA A 49 3.02 1.54 15.05
CA ALA A 49 1.87 2.10 15.73
C ALA A 49 2.26 3.00 16.92
N ARG A 50 3.21 2.56 17.78
CA ARG A 50 3.74 3.43 18.85
C ARG A 50 4.35 4.72 18.29
N LYS A 51 5.09 4.63 17.19
CA LYS A 51 5.63 5.82 16.51
C LYS A 51 4.54 6.74 15.99
N ALA A 52 3.48 6.18 15.37
CA ALA A 52 2.36 6.98 14.87
C ALA A 52 1.59 7.68 15.99
N LEU A 53 1.37 7.00 17.12
CA LEU A 53 0.76 7.62 18.30
C LEU A 53 1.67 8.72 18.89
N ALA A 54 2.96 8.47 19.01
CA ALA A 54 3.92 9.44 19.52
C ALA A 54 4.08 10.68 18.62
N ASP A 55 3.98 10.51 17.29
CA ASP A 55 4.06 11.61 16.32
C ASP A 55 2.94 12.65 16.50
N THR A 56 1.81 12.25 17.05
CA THR A 56 0.70 13.19 17.36
C THR A 56 1.01 14.13 18.51
N GLN A 57 1.93 13.76 19.39
CA GLN A 57 2.28 14.48 20.63
C GLN A 57 1.12 14.58 21.63
N ILE A 58 0.10 13.73 21.50
CA ILE A 58 -1.03 13.65 22.46
C ILE A 58 -0.73 12.54 23.44
N GLU A 59 -0.70 12.90 24.71
CA GLU A 59 -0.59 11.96 25.82
C GLU A 59 -1.86 11.07 25.86
N ASN A 60 -1.68 9.77 26.07
CA ASN A 60 -2.78 8.81 26.17
C ASN A 60 -3.69 8.70 24.92
N LEU A 61 -3.22 9.09 23.71
CA LEU A 61 -4.04 8.95 22.49
C LEU A 61 -4.56 7.53 22.27
N HIS A 62 -3.87 6.51 22.77
CA HIS A 62 -4.30 5.10 22.69
C HIS A 62 -5.69 4.85 23.33
N GLU A 63 -6.13 5.68 24.30
CA GLU A 63 -7.45 5.60 24.91
C GLU A 63 -8.58 6.14 24.00
N HIS A 64 -8.22 6.91 22.98
CA HIS A 64 -9.13 7.53 22.02
C HIS A 64 -9.30 6.72 20.74
N ILE A 65 -8.48 5.66 20.53
CA ILE A 65 -8.58 4.79 19.35
C ILE A 65 -9.73 3.81 19.53
N ASP A 66 -10.74 3.91 18.71
CA ASP A 66 -11.90 3.02 18.71
C ASP A 66 -12.00 2.10 17.48
N TYR A 67 -11.07 2.26 16.53
CA TYR A 67 -10.94 1.43 15.33
C TYR A 67 -9.47 1.09 15.09
N VAL A 68 -9.15 -0.21 14.97
CA VAL A 68 -7.83 -0.68 14.57
C VAL A 68 -7.94 -1.52 13.31
N GLY A 69 -7.32 -1.06 12.23
CA GLY A 69 -7.32 -1.75 10.96
C GLY A 69 -5.92 -2.12 10.49
N THR A 70 -5.81 -3.26 9.83
CA THR A 70 -4.55 -3.76 9.30
C THR A 70 -4.71 -4.24 7.86
N VAL A 71 -3.73 -3.94 7.03
CA VAL A 71 -3.62 -4.50 5.68
C VAL A 71 -3.19 -5.95 5.80
N ARG A 72 -3.89 -6.87 5.11
CA ARG A 72 -3.61 -8.31 5.15
C ARG A 72 -2.16 -8.61 4.78
N LEU A 73 -1.53 -9.43 5.58
CA LEU A 73 -0.18 -9.93 5.36
C LEU A 73 -0.16 -10.99 4.25
N SER A 74 0.93 -11.02 3.49
CA SER A 74 1.15 -12.06 2.46
C SER A 74 1.24 -13.47 3.07
N VAL A 75 1.68 -13.58 4.31
CA VAL A 75 1.78 -14.87 5.04
C VAL A 75 0.41 -15.48 5.34
N ASP A 76 -0.64 -14.68 5.46
CA ASP A 76 -2.00 -15.13 5.73
C ASP A 76 -2.76 -15.52 4.46
N TYR A 77 -2.06 -15.56 3.32
CA TYR A 77 -2.66 -16.02 2.07
C TYR A 77 -2.69 -17.56 2.03
N PRO A 78 -3.83 -18.17 1.73
CA PRO A 78 -4.04 -19.62 1.85
C PRO A 78 -3.05 -20.50 1.07
N THR A 79 -2.42 -19.97 0.02
CA THR A 79 -1.44 -20.70 -0.80
C THR A 79 0.00 -20.47 -0.39
N ALA A 80 0.26 -19.53 0.52
CA ALA A 80 1.63 -19.16 0.91
C ALA A 80 2.27 -20.19 1.86
N THR A 81 1.45 -20.87 2.65
CA THR A 81 1.90 -21.90 3.58
C THR A 81 0.86 -23.01 3.68
N ASN A 82 1.25 -24.27 3.55
CA ASN A 82 0.36 -25.43 3.75
C ASN A 82 0.11 -25.77 5.24
N GLN A 83 0.25 -24.81 6.14
CA GLN A 83 0.16 -25.06 7.58
C GLN A 83 -1.05 -24.34 8.18
N ASP A 84 -2.05 -25.12 8.62
CA ASP A 84 -3.22 -24.63 9.34
C ASP A 84 -2.91 -23.94 10.70
N SER A 85 -1.67 -24.06 11.17
CA SER A 85 -1.20 -23.52 12.46
C SER A 85 -0.40 -22.22 12.35
N PHE A 86 -0.42 -21.58 11.19
CA PHE A 86 0.40 -20.42 10.91
C PHE A 86 -0.45 -19.21 10.53
N GLY A 87 -0.10 -18.03 11.04
CA GLY A 87 -0.76 -16.76 10.75
C GLY A 87 -1.58 -16.18 11.90
N TYR A 88 -1.88 -14.91 11.77
CA TYR A 88 -2.63 -14.15 12.75
C TYR A 88 -4.13 -14.19 12.44
N LYS A 89 -4.93 -14.70 13.38
CA LYS A 89 -6.40 -14.75 13.19
C LYS A 89 -7.06 -13.38 13.34
N ASN A 90 -6.44 -12.47 14.14
CA ASN A 90 -6.86 -11.08 14.25
C ASN A 90 -5.67 -10.21 14.68
N ILE A 91 -4.75 -9.93 13.77
CA ILE A 91 -3.55 -9.12 14.08
C ILE A 91 -3.91 -7.70 14.54
N SER A 92 -5.02 -7.14 14.09
CA SER A 92 -5.49 -5.81 14.55
C SER A 92 -5.80 -5.80 16.05
N HIS A 93 -6.42 -6.87 16.56
CA HIS A 93 -6.65 -7.04 17.99
C HIS A 93 -5.35 -7.27 18.76
N SER A 94 -4.44 -8.08 18.22
CA SER A 94 -3.14 -8.34 18.84
C SER A 94 -2.28 -7.07 18.96
N ILE A 95 -2.32 -6.19 17.94
CA ILE A 95 -1.69 -4.86 17.99
C ILE A 95 -2.33 -4.01 19.07
N ALA A 96 -3.68 -3.98 19.14
CA ALA A 96 -4.41 -3.22 20.15
C ALA A 96 -4.02 -3.65 21.57
N ASN A 97 -3.96 -4.96 21.83
CA ASN A 97 -3.53 -5.51 23.11
C ASN A 97 -2.12 -5.07 23.49
N ASN A 98 -1.17 -5.12 22.56
CA ASN A 98 0.21 -4.69 22.79
C ASN A 98 0.36 -3.18 23.08
N LEU A 99 -0.66 -2.40 22.77
CA LEU A 99 -0.70 -0.94 22.93
C LEU A 99 -1.69 -0.49 24.01
N ASN A 100 -2.37 -1.42 24.69
CA ASN A 100 -3.45 -1.16 25.64
C ASN A 100 -4.61 -0.35 25.02
N ILE A 101 -4.88 -0.54 23.72
CA ILE A 101 -6.00 0.09 23.01
C ILE A 101 -7.27 -0.74 23.22
N LYS A 102 -8.35 -0.09 23.62
CA LYS A 102 -9.68 -0.71 23.79
C LYS A 102 -10.58 -0.36 22.60
N ALA A 103 -10.18 -0.78 21.41
CA ALA A 103 -10.96 -0.51 20.21
C ALA A 103 -12.30 -1.26 20.22
N LYS A 104 -13.30 -0.65 19.61
CA LYS A 104 -14.64 -1.25 19.38
C LYS A 104 -14.62 -2.11 18.13
N GLU A 105 -13.78 -1.76 17.17
CA GLU A 105 -13.75 -2.40 15.85
C GLU A 105 -12.34 -2.81 15.44
N PHE A 106 -12.21 -4.04 14.95
CA PHE A 106 -11.00 -4.61 14.38
C PHE A 106 -11.26 -4.98 12.92
N VAL A 107 -10.41 -4.48 12.02
CA VAL A 107 -10.59 -4.65 10.57
C VAL A 107 -9.35 -5.25 9.94
N TYR A 108 -9.56 -6.16 8.99
CA TYR A 108 -8.52 -6.79 8.19
C TYR A 108 -8.90 -6.74 6.72
N THR A 109 -8.02 -6.23 5.87
CA THR A 109 -8.35 -6.10 4.45
C THR A 109 -8.18 -7.43 3.71
N SER A 110 -8.73 -7.52 2.51
CA SER A 110 -8.26 -8.48 1.51
C SER A 110 -6.80 -8.20 1.13
N MET A 111 -6.12 -9.17 0.50
CA MET A 111 -4.77 -8.96 -0.02
C MET A 111 -4.82 -8.14 -1.31
N GLY A 112 -3.95 -7.16 -1.43
CA GLY A 112 -3.82 -6.38 -2.67
C GLY A 112 -2.99 -5.13 -2.51
N GLY A 113 -2.36 -4.66 -3.58
CA GLY A 113 -1.57 -3.44 -3.58
C GLY A 113 -2.41 -2.17 -3.33
N ASN A 114 -3.72 -2.22 -3.53
CA ASN A 114 -4.69 -1.16 -3.23
C ASN A 114 -5.31 -1.30 -1.83
N ALA A 115 -5.04 -2.36 -1.10
CA ALA A 115 -5.63 -2.62 0.21
C ALA A 115 -5.40 -1.48 1.23
N PRO A 116 -4.25 -0.77 1.26
CA PRO A 116 -4.10 0.41 2.10
C PRO A 116 -5.14 1.50 1.83
N GLN A 117 -5.49 1.74 0.56
CA GLN A 117 -6.51 2.72 0.18
C GLN A 117 -7.91 2.24 0.56
N VAL A 118 -8.20 0.94 0.44
CA VAL A 118 -9.45 0.34 0.91
C VAL A 118 -9.62 0.53 2.42
N LEU A 119 -8.56 0.31 3.18
CA LEU A 119 -8.57 0.51 4.63
C LEU A 119 -8.78 1.98 5.02
N ILE A 120 -8.11 2.91 4.34
CA ILE A 120 -8.30 4.36 4.56
C ILE A 120 -9.74 4.77 4.21
N GLU A 121 -10.29 4.24 3.11
CA GLU A 121 -11.68 4.55 2.71
C GLU A 121 -12.69 4.09 3.74
N ASP A 122 -12.54 2.87 4.24
CA ASP A 122 -13.43 2.31 5.25
C ASP A 122 -13.39 3.14 6.54
N ALA A 123 -12.19 3.41 7.07
CA ALA A 123 -12.04 4.24 8.25
C ALA A 123 -12.58 5.67 8.06
N ALA A 124 -12.32 6.29 6.88
CA ALA A 124 -12.81 7.62 6.58
C ALA A 124 -14.34 7.68 6.49
N LYS A 125 -14.99 6.65 5.94
CA LYS A 125 -16.46 6.54 5.91
C LYS A 125 -17.05 6.46 7.33
N ASN A 126 -16.46 5.64 8.19
CA ASN A 126 -16.90 5.51 9.59
C ASN A 126 -16.68 6.80 10.40
N ILE A 127 -15.63 7.57 10.12
CA ILE A 127 -15.42 8.90 10.69
C ILE A 127 -16.49 9.88 10.21
N LEU A 128 -16.77 9.89 8.91
CA LEU A 128 -17.77 10.80 8.31
C LEU A 128 -19.19 10.51 8.77
N SER A 129 -19.53 9.25 9.06
CA SER A 129 -20.82 8.86 9.65
C SER A 129 -20.91 9.15 11.16
N GLY A 130 -19.76 9.35 11.81
CA GLY A 130 -19.69 9.54 13.27
C GLY A 130 -19.71 8.22 14.05
N ASP A 131 -19.51 7.07 13.38
CA ASP A 131 -19.49 5.76 14.04
C ASP A 131 -18.21 5.54 14.84
N ILE A 132 -17.09 6.15 14.36
CA ILE A 132 -15.80 6.15 15.06
C ILE A 132 -15.23 7.57 15.16
N ASN A 133 -14.44 7.81 16.20
CA ASN A 133 -13.74 9.08 16.41
C ASN A 133 -12.31 9.04 15.89
N CYS A 134 -11.59 7.96 16.17
CA CYS A 134 -10.17 7.85 15.85
C CYS A 134 -9.78 6.43 15.45
N ALA A 135 -9.03 6.31 14.37
CA ALA A 135 -8.58 5.05 13.79
C ALA A 135 -7.06 4.94 13.79
N LEU A 136 -6.55 3.76 14.15
CA LEU A 136 -5.17 3.35 13.92
C LEU A 136 -5.12 2.37 12.75
N LEU A 137 -4.40 2.73 11.69
CA LEU A 137 -4.30 1.97 10.44
C LEU A 137 -2.88 1.46 10.26
N ASN A 138 -2.72 0.17 10.02
CA ASN A 138 -1.42 -0.49 9.95
C ASN A 138 -1.22 -1.21 8.62
N GLY A 139 0.02 -1.27 8.14
CA GLY A 139 0.35 -2.04 6.96
C GLY A 139 1.85 -2.23 6.80
N GLY A 140 2.24 -3.37 6.28
CA GLY A 140 3.65 -3.72 6.08
C GLY A 140 3.84 -5.20 5.79
N GLU A 141 5.12 -5.60 5.71
CA GLU A 141 5.53 -6.98 5.47
C GLU A 141 6.84 -7.28 6.16
N THR A 142 7.03 -8.53 6.58
CA THR A 142 8.28 -9.07 7.11
C THR A 142 8.78 -10.26 6.28
N LEU A 143 8.62 -10.18 4.97
CA LEU A 143 8.94 -11.28 4.04
C LEU A 143 10.43 -11.66 4.06
N LYS A 144 11.33 -10.71 4.34
CA LYS A 144 12.75 -11.06 4.50
C LYS A 144 12.94 -12.00 5.69
N THR A 145 12.39 -11.65 6.85
CA THR A 145 12.50 -12.49 8.06
C THR A 145 11.87 -13.86 7.83
N MET A 146 10.67 -13.92 7.26
CA MET A 146 10.01 -15.18 6.92
C MET A 146 10.89 -16.08 6.05
N ILE A 147 11.39 -15.53 4.93
CA ILE A 147 12.22 -16.31 3.99
C ILE A 147 13.53 -16.76 4.64
N ASP A 148 14.11 -15.95 5.52
CA ASP A 148 15.37 -16.28 6.18
C ASP A 148 15.17 -17.39 7.25
N ILE A 149 14.07 -17.36 8.02
CA ILE A 149 13.69 -18.44 8.96
C ILE A 149 13.45 -19.74 8.17
N LEU A 150 12.63 -19.71 7.12
CA LEU A 150 12.35 -20.92 6.33
C LEU A 150 13.62 -21.51 5.68
N LYS A 151 14.61 -20.68 5.34
CA LYS A 151 15.89 -21.14 4.80
C LYS A 151 16.84 -21.71 5.85
N SER A 152 16.74 -21.27 7.10
CA SER A 152 17.51 -21.88 8.20
C SER A 152 17.00 -23.26 8.62
N GLY A 153 15.82 -23.65 8.12
CA GLY A 153 15.15 -24.91 8.49
C GLY A 153 14.35 -24.79 9.79
N GLU A 154 14.21 -23.59 10.32
CA GLU A 154 13.39 -23.32 11.50
C GLU A 154 11.91 -23.17 11.10
N SER A 155 11.02 -23.43 12.06
CA SER A 155 9.59 -23.20 11.91
C SER A 155 9.22 -21.76 12.26
N LEU A 156 8.21 -21.21 11.59
CA LEU A 156 7.63 -19.93 11.95
C LEU A 156 6.69 -20.10 13.16
N ASP A 157 6.92 -19.32 14.20
CA ASP A 157 6.09 -19.24 15.41
C ASP A 157 5.14 -18.01 15.38
N TRP A 158 4.87 -17.50 14.19
CA TRP A 158 4.05 -16.31 13.97
C TRP A 158 2.56 -16.65 14.01
N TYR A 159 2.06 -16.80 15.19
CA TYR A 159 0.68 -17.18 15.44
C TYR A 159 0.09 -16.40 16.61
N ASP A 160 -1.15 -15.98 16.44
CA ASP A 160 -1.98 -15.45 17.51
C ASP A 160 -3.45 -15.71 17.16
N ASP A 161 -4.21 -16.19 18.13
CA ASP A 161 -5.63 -16.52 17.95
C ASP A 161 -6.48 -15.92 19.10
N PRO A 162 -6.69 -14.61 19.09
CA PRO A 162 -7.59 -13.98 20.04
C PRO A 162 -9.03 -14.44 19.80
N GLU A 163 -9.88 -14.40 20.85
CA GLU A 163 -11.28 -14.81 20.75
C GLU A 163 -12.08 -14.02 19.71
N THR A 164 -11.70 -12.76 19.49
CA THR A 164 -12.37 -11.89 18.52
C THR A 164 -11.89 -12.15 17.09
N ARG A 165 -12.80 -11.99 16.12
CA ARG A 165 -12.45 -12.03 14.69
C ARG A 165 -12.57 -10.63 14.09
N PRO A 166 -11.72 -10.27 13.13
CA PRO A 166 -11.81 -8.98 12.48
C PRO A 166 -12.99 -8.94 11.51
N ARG A 167 -13.54 -7.76 11.29
CA ARG A 167 -14.38 -7.51 10.12
C ARG A 167 -13.48 -7.48 8.87
N GLU A 168 -13.74 -8.35 7.94
CA GLU A 168 -13.01 -8.38 6.67
C GLU A 168 -13.60 -7.41 5.66
N ILE A 169 -12.71 -6.68 4.96
CA ILE A 169 -13.08 -5.71 3.92
C ILE A 169 -12.25 -5.89 2.65
N GLY A 170 -12.79 -5.44 1.54
CA GLY A 170 -12.20 -5.60 0.21
C GLY A 170 -12.66 -6.88 -0.47
N GLU A 171 -12.20 -7.09 -1.69
CA GLU A 171 -12.59 -8.24 -2.52
C GLU A 171 -11.47 -9.29 -2.50
N ASN A 172 -11.84 -10.56 -2.32
CA ASN A 172 -10.91 -11.69 -2.27
C ASN A 172 -10.76 -12.37 -3.65
N GLU A 173 -10.67 -11.58 -4.71
CA GLU A 173 -10.43 -12.09 -6.06
C GLU A 173 -8.93 -12.32 -6.30
N LEU A 174 -8.59 -13.43 -6.93
CA LEU A 174 -7.19 -13.81 -7.14
C LEU A 174 -6.48 -12.95 -8.21
N GLY A 175 -7.23 -12.28 -9.07
CA GLY A 175 -6.66 -11.50 -10.18
C GLY A 175 -6.09 -12.36 -11.32
N PHE A 176 -6.35 -13.66 -11.32
CA PHE A 176 -6.05 -14.61 -12.38
C PHE A 176 -7.01 -15.81 -12.32
N ASN A 177 -7.33 -16.37 -13.47
CA ASN A 177 -8.09 -17.62 -13.60
C ASN A 177 -7.17 -18.83 -13.78
N GLU A 178 -7.72 -20.05 -13.82
CA GLU A 178 -6.94 -21.28 -13.97
C GLU A 178 -6.18 -21.35 -15.32
N TYR A 179 -6.73 -20.76 -16.39
CA TYR A 179 -6.03 -20.67 -17.67
C TYR A 179 -4.78 -19.79 -17.54
N GLU A 180 -4.91 -18.61 -16.94
CA GLU A 180 -3.80 -17.69 -16.68
C GLU A 180 -2.75 -18.31 -15.77
N LYS A 181 -3.17 -19.00 -14.70
CA LYS A 181 -2.28 -19.73 -13.80
C LYS A 181 -1.47 -20.81 -14.51
N ASN A 182 -2.10 -21.58 -15.39
CA ASN A 182 -1.42 -22.62 -16.20
C ASN A 182 -0.36 -22.01 -17.15
N HIS A 183 -0.49 -20.73 -17.50
CA HIS A 183 0.49 -19.94 -18.25
C HIS A 183 1.41 -19.11 -17.38
N LYS A 184 1.44 -19.36 -16.05
CA LYS A 184 2.27 -18.65 -15.06
C LYS A 184 2.00 -17.15 -14.99
N MET A 185 0.77 -16.74 -15.26
CA MET A 185 0.31 -15.36 -15.15
C MET A 185 -0.21 -15.02 -13.73
N ASP A 186 -0.01 -15.89 -12.78
CA ASP A 186 -0.24 -15.70 -11.35
C ASP A 186 0.83 -14.84 -10.67
N LEU A 187 1.99 -14.63 -11.35
CA LEU A 187 3.08 -13.82 -10.84
C LEU A 187 3.13 -12.44 -11.50
N PRO A 188 3.13 -11.33 -10.74
CA PRO A 188 3.24 -9.98 -11.28
C PRO A 188 4.43 -9.78 -12.22
N THR A 189 5.57 -10.44 -11.95
CA THR A 189 6.78 -10.38 -12.78
C THR A 189 6.57 -10.95 -14.19
N ASN A 190 5.58 -11.80 -14.38
CA ASN A 190 5.21 -12.36 -15.70
C ASN A 190 4.10 -11.54 -16.37
N VAL A 191 3.24 -10.90 -15.57
CA VAL A 191 2.07 -10.15 -16.07
C VAL A 191 2.45 -8.72 -16.48
N TYR A 192 3.25 -8.01 -15.68
CA TYR A 192 3.59 -6.61 -15.98
C TYR A 192 4.31 -6.41 -17.33
N PRO A 193 5.19 -7.33 -17.78
CA PRO A 193 5.75 -7.24 -19.12
C PRO A 193 4.70 -7.20 -20.23
N LEU A 194 3.54 -7.85 -20.09
CA LEU A 194 2.47 -7.84 -21.09
C LEU A 194 1.90 -6.43 -21.27
N PHE A 195 1.59 -5.76 -20.16
CA PHE A 195 1.14 -4.36 -20.18
C PHE A 195 2.20 -3.44 -20.79
N ALA A 196 3.45 -3.62 -20.40
CA ALA A 196 4.57 -2.83 -20.91
C ALA A 196 4.74 -3.01 -22.42
N GLN A 197 4.64 -4.23 -22.94
CA GLN A 197 4.73 -4.50 -24.38
C GLN A 197 3.56 -3.90 -25.16
N ALA A 198 2.35 -3.92 -24.60
CA ALA A 198 1.19 -3.26 -25.20
C ALA A 198 1.39 -1.73 -25.28
N ILE A 199 1.83 -1.11 -24.20
CA ILE A 199 2.14 0.34 -24.14
C ILE A 199 3.27 0.69 -25.11
N ARG A 200 4.33 -0.10 -25.14
CA ARG A 200 5.44 0.07 -26.08
C ARG A 200 4.97 0.07 -27.54
N LYS A 201 4.12 -0.90 -27.88
CA LYS A 201 3.55 -1.01 -29.24
C LYS A 201 2.73 0.23 -29.61
N GLU A 202 1.89 0.70 -28.69
CA GLU A 202 1.08 1.94 -28.88
C GLU A 202 2.00 3.14 -29.09
N GLN A 203 3.09 3.22 -28.36
CA GLN A 203 4.10 4.29 -28.49
C GLN A 203 5.02 4.13 -29.71
N LYS A 204 4.87 3.04 -30.49
CA LYS A 204 5.68 2.74 -31.68
C LYS A 204 7.19 2.67 -31.38
N LYS A 205 7.57 2.20 -30.19
CA LYS A 205 8.97 2.06 -29.76
C LYS A 205 9.47 0.63 -29.96
N THR A 206 10.75 0.50 -30.22
CA THR A 206 11.47 -0.78 -30.15
C THR A 206 11.57 -1.26 -28.69
N ALA A 207 11.90 -2.54 -28.46
CA ALA A 207 12.08 -3.06 -27.11
C ALA A 207 13.22 -2.33 -26.38
N ASP A 208 14.31 -2.04 -27.08
CA ASP A 208 15.47 -1.32 -26.57
C ASP A 208 15.16 0.11 -26.16
N GLU A 209 14.44 0.85 -27.00
CA GLU A 209 14.02 2.22 -26.68
C GLU A 209 13.15 2.26 -25.44
N HIS A 210 12.20 1.33 -25.35
CA HIS A 210 11.31 1.24 -24.18
C HIS A 210 12.10 0.88 -22.91
N LEU A 211 13.01 -0.09 -22.99
CA LEU A 211 13.85 -0.49 -21.86
C LEU A 211 14.73 0.67 -21.37
N LYS A 212 15.34 1.43 -22.31
CA LYS A 212 16.13 2.63 -21.99
C LYS A 212 15.29 3.72 -21.34
N ASP A 213 14.04 3.91 -21.78
CA ASP A 213 13.12 4.87 -21.14
C ASP A 213 12.78 4.47 -19.71
N CYS A 214 12.47 3.18 -19.49
CA CYS A 214 12.25 2.64 -18.16
C CYS A 214 13.50 2.80 -17.28
N ALA A 215 14.67 2.47 -17.80
CA ALA A 215 15.94 2.57 -17.07
C ALA A 215 16.24 4.01 -16.67
N ARG A 216 16.03 4.99 -17.56
CA ARG A 216 16.20 6.43 -17.25
C ARG A 216 15.25 6.88 -16.13
N LEU A 217 14.00 6.41 -16.12
CA LEU A 217 13.06 6.71 -15.07
C LEU A 217 13.49 6.11 -13.73
N PHE A 218 13.84 4.83 -13.72
CA PHE A 218 14.26 4.11 -12.51
C PHE A 218 15.60 4.61 -11.98
N SER A 219 16.50 5.07 -12.84
CA SER A 219 17.75 5.71 -12.42
C SER A 219 17.49 6.98 -11.60
N LYS A 220 16.53 7.81 -12.01
CA LYS A 220 16.11 8.98 -11.22
C LYS A 220 15.55 8.56 -9.84
N PHE A 221 14.78 7.49 -9.79
CA PHE A 221 14.28 6.95 -8.52
C PHE A 221 15.41 6.42 -7.65
N SER A 222 16.37 5.71 -8.23
CA SER A 222 17.52 5.19 -7.48
C SER A 222 18.40 6.30 -6.92
N LYS A 223 18.51 7.46 -7.61
CA LYS A 223 19.22 8.63 -7.11
C LYS A 223 18.57 9.17 -5.83
N ILE A 224 17.23 9.30 -5.82
CA ILE A 224 16.50 9.74 -4.62
C ILE A 224 16.61 8.67 -3.53
N ALA A 225 16.52 7.40 -3.89
CA ALA A 225 16.61 6.28 -2.95
C ALA A 225 17.98 6.16 -2.27
N ALA A 226 19.05 6.59 -2.93
CA ALA A 226 20.39 6.54 -2.39
C ALA A 226 20.55 7.41 -1.12
N ASP A 227 19.87 8.55 -1.09
CA ASP A 227 19.91 9.50 0.03
C ASP A 227 18.76 9.29 1.03
N ASN A 228 17.84 8.36 0.75
CA ASN A 228 16.68 8.13 1.60
C ASN A 228 16.96 7.03 2.64
N PRO A 229 16.97 7.32 3.95
CA PRO A 229 17.25 6.35 5.01
C PRO A 229 16.22 5.21 5.07
N TYR A 230 15.00 5.43 4.58
CA TYR A 230 13.94 4.41 4.52
C TYR A 230 14.02 3.54 3.27
N SER A 231 14.90 3.86 2.32
CA SER A 231 15.09 2.99 1.15
C SER A 231 15.80 1.70 1.55
N TRP A 232 15.31 0.55 1.05
CA TRP A 232 15.96 -0.74 1.27
C TRP A 232 17.36 -0.77 0.68
N PHE A 233 17.51 -0.30 -0.57
CA PHE A 233 18.79 -0.12 -1.23
C PHE A 233 19.11 1.36 -1.38
N GLN A 234 20.13 1.82 -0.66
CA GLN A 234 20.65 3.18 -0.73
C GLN A 234 21.82 3.23 -1.73
N THR A 235 21.52 2.91 -3.00
CA THR A 235 22.53 2.83 -4.06
C THR A 235 22.00 3.49 -5.32
N TYR A 236 22.70 4.50 -5.80
CA TYR A 236 22.45 5.05 -7.13
C TYR A 236 22.84 4.02 -8.20
N ARG A 237 22.03 3.91 -9.24
CA ARG A 237 22.27 3.11 -10.43
C ARG A 237 22.05 3.96 -11.66
N SER A 238 23.02 3.95 -12.58
CA SER A 238 22.88 4.60 -13.88
C SER A 238 21.79 3.93 -14.73
N PRO A 239 21.30 4.57 -15.79
CA PRO A 239 20.41 3.91 -16.74
C PRO A 239 21.02 2.64 -17.35
N GLU A 240 22.31 2.65 -17.59
CA GLU A 240 23.07 1.51 -18.14
C GLU A 240 23.12 0.35 -17.13
N ASP A 241 23.45 0.63 -15.85
CA ASP A 241 23.43 -0.38 -14.78
C ASP A 241 22.06 -1.09 -14.68
N ILE A 242 20.98 -0.35 -14.95
CA ILE A 242 19.61 -0.87 -14.85
C ILE A 242 19.20 -1.65 -16.09
N SER A 243 19.58 -1.20 -17.29
CA SER A 243 19.16 -1.82 -18.55
C SER A 243 20.04 -2.99 -18.98
N GLU A 244 21.34 -2.96 -18.64
CA GLU A 244 22.28 -3.98 -19.07
C GLU A 244 22.14 -5.27 -18.25
N VAL A 245 22.14 -6.40 -18.96
CA VAL A 245 22.09 -7.72 -18.32
C VAL A 245 23.47 -8.10 -17.81
N SER A 246 23.53 -8.48 -16.55
CA SER A 246 24.75 -8.95 -15.90
C SER A 246 24.44 -10.09 -14.93
N GLN A 247 25.46 -10.66 -14.31
CA GLN A 247 25.29 -11.68 -13.28
C GLN A 247 24.44 -11.17 -12.10
N SER A 248 24.57 -9.90 -11.72
CA SER A 248 23.79 -9.26 -10.65
C SER A 248 22.44 -8.71 -11.11
N ASN A 249 22.27 -8.50 -12.43
CA ASN A 249 21.09 -7.89 -13.05
C ASN A 249 20.53 -8.75 -14.20
N ARG A 250 20.20 -10.01 -13.92
CA ARG A 250 19.60 -10.93 -14.90
C ARG A 250 18.21 -10.52 -15.33
N TYR A 251 17.70 -11.02 -16.44
CA TYR A 251 16.28 -10.94 -16.76
C TYR A 251 15.43 -11.64 -15.70
N VAL A 252 14.29 -11.04 -15.37
CA VAL A 252 13.24 -11.61 -14.52
C VAL A 252 12.01 -11.93 -15.37
N GLY A 253 11.48 -10.96 -16.09
CA GLY A 253 10.43 -11.13 -17.09
C GLY A 253 10.76 -10.19 -18.25
N TYR A 254 11.10 -10.79 -19.43
CA TYR A 254 11.55 -9.98 -20.58
C TYR A 254 10.53 -8.89 -20.95
N PRO A 255 10.97 -7.63 -21.16
CA PRO A 255 12.35 -7.14 -21.25
C PRO A 255 12.95 -6.67 -19.91
N TYR A 256 12.30 -6.91 -18.78
CA TYR A 256 12.69 -6.36 -17.49
C TYR A 256 13.82 -7.12 -16.82
N THR A 257 14.87 -6.38 -16.48
CA THR A 257 15.97 -6.85 -15.64
C THR A 257 15.56 -6.82 -14.16
N LYS A 258 16.35 -7.46 -13.30
CA LYS A 258 16.13 -7.51 -11.85
C LYS A 258 15.97 -6.13 -11.22
N TYR A 259 16.73 -5.12 -11.68
CA TYR A 259 16.68 -3.77 -11.10
C TYR A 259 15.46 -2.97 -11.55
N LEU A 260 14.69 -3.45 -12.50
CA LEU A 260 13.38 -2.92 -12.88
C LEU A 260 12.21 -3.56 -12.10
N ASN A 261 12.50 -4.57 -11.27
CA ASN A 261 11.50 -5.24 -10.44
C ASN A 261 11.58 -4.85 -8.97
N SER A 262 10.46 -4.95 -8.28
CA SER A 262 10.38 -4.71 -6.84
C SER A 262 11.11 -5.80 -6.05
N VAL A 263 11.70 -5.41 -4.92
CA VAL A 263 12.36 -6.34 -4.01
C VAL A 263 11.33 -6.93 -3.06
N ILE A 264 11.15 -8.25 -3.14
CA ILE A 264 10.21 -8.98 -2.28
C ILE A 264 10.78 -9.23 -0.87
N ARG A 265 12.09 -9.44 -0.75
CA ARG A 265 12.76 -9.72 0.53
C ARG A 265 13.04 -8.42 1.28
N VAL A 266 12.00 -7.87 1.90
CA VAL A 266 12.07 -6.65 2.72
C VAL A 266 11.26 -6.83 3.99
N ASN A 267 11.62 -6.07 5.04
CA ASN A 267 10.84 -5.91 6.25
C ASN A 267 10.56 -4.43 6.42
N MET A 268 9.31 -4.03 6.22
CA MET A 268 8.90 -2.63 6.26
C MET A 268 7.47 -2.53 6.78
N GLY A 269 7.23 -1.57 7.65
CA GLY A 269 5.88 -1.28 8.14
C GLY A 269 5.63 0.21 8.29
N SER A 270 4.36 0.57 8.29
CA SER A 270 3.91 1.91 8.62
C SER A 270 2.55 1.86 9.28
N SER A 271 2.30 2.86 10.13
CA SER A 271 1.01 3.08 10.77
C SER A 271 0.62 4.53 10.64
N LEU A 272 -0.69 4.77 10.57
CA LEU A 272 -1.29 6.10 10.44
C LEU A 272 -2.36 6.26 11.52
N VAL A 273 -2.49 7.47 12.05
CA VAL A 273 -3.64 7.84 12.87
C VAL A 273 -4.54 8.76 12.07
N LEU A 274 -5.81 8.37 11.92
CA LEU A 274 -6.84 9.09 11.19
C LEU A 274 -7.99 9.44 12.14
N THR A 275 -8.47 10.69 12.08
CA THR A 275 -9.59 11.16 12.88
C THR A 275 -10.39 12.23 12.12
N SER A 276 -11.48 12.76 12.70
CA SER A 276 -12.12 13.94 12.15
C SER A 276 -11.36 15.21 12.53
N TYR A 277 -11.45 16.26 11.72
CA TYR A 277 -10.83 17.56 12.04
C TYR A 277 -11.39 18.18 13.32
N GLY A 278 -12.70 18.04 13.57
CA GLY A 278 -13.32 18.48 14.82
C GLY A 278 -12.71 17.79 16.04
N TYR A 279 -12.59 16.46 15.97
CA TYR A 279 -12.01 15.70 17.07
C TYR A 279 -10.50 15.98 17.24
N ALA A 280 -9.76 16.20 16.14
CA ALA A 280 -8.37 16.64 16.22
C ALA A 280 -8.22 17.97 16.99
N LYS A 281 -9.14 18.93 16.79
CA LYS A 281 -9.18 20.19 17.57
C LYS A 281 -9.47 19.95 19.05
N GLU A 282 -10.42 19.07 19.36
CA GLU A 282 -10.76 18.69 20.74
C GLU A 282 -9.56 18.06 21.47
N LEU A 283 -8.76 17.27 20.75
CA LEU A 283 -7.50 16.70 21.24
C LEU A 283 -6.34 17.72 21.32
N GLY A 284 -6.54 18.96 20.85
CA GLY A 284 -5.50 19.99 20.85
C GLY A 284 -4.47 19.86 19.74
N ILE A 285 -4.75 19.09 18.69
CA ILE A 285 -3.87 18.97 17.52
C ILE A 285 -3.89 20.28 16.74
N PRO A 286 -2.74 20.93 16.51
CA PRO A 286 -2.68 22.15 15.72
C PRO A 286 -2.98 21.89 14.24
N GLU A 287 -3.66 22.84 13.58
CA GLU A 287 -4.13 22.69 12.20
C GLU A 287 -2.99 22.34 11.22
N ASN A 288 -1.80 22.91 11.39
CA ASN A 288 -0.64 22.65 10.55
C ASN A 288 -0.08 21.23 10.67
N LYS A 289 -0.53 20.43 11.65
CA LYS A 289 -0.26 18.99 11.74
C LYS A 289 -1.36 18.13 11.11
N CYS A 290 -2.51 18.70 10.79
CA CYS A 290 -3.61 17.97 10.17
C CYS A 290 -3.40 17.87 8.67
N ILE A 291 -3.32 16.66 8.14
CA ILE A 291 -3.27 16.41 6.69
C ILE A 291 -4.66 15.96 6.25
N PHE A 292 -5.37 16.84 5.55
CA PHE A 292 -6.74 16.59 5.11
C PHE A 292 -6.80 15.54 4.00
N LEU A 293 -7.69 14.57 4.14
CA LEU A 293 -8.07 13.65 3.08
C LEU A 293 -9.09 14.35 2.16
N THR A 294 -8.60 14.98 1.11
CA THR A 294 -9.42 15.84 0.23
C THR A 294 -10.13 15.08 -0.89
N GLY A 295 -9.73 13.86 -1.16
CA GLY A 295 -10.38 13.02 -2.15
C GLY A 295 -9.86 11.58 -2.10
N LEU A 296 -10.78 10.64 -2.26
CA LEU A 296 -10.49 9.21 -2.32
C LEU A 296 -11.48 8.54 -3.27
N SER A 297 -11.00 7.59 -4.07
CA SER A 297 -11.84 6.83 -4.99
C SER A 297 -11.26 5.45 -5.21
N ILE A 298 -12.12 4.45 -5.20
CA ILE A 298 -11.78 3.05 -5.46
C ILE A 298 -12.66 2.55 -6.60
N ALA A 299 -12.06 1.80 -7.50
CA ALA A 299 -12.76 1.08 -8.58
C ALA A 299 -11.92 -0.12 -9.01
N ASN A 300 -12.58 -1.15 -9.49
CA ASN A 300 -11.93 -2.36 -9.99
C ASN A 300 -12.03 -2.43 -11.51
N ASP A 301 -10.93 -2.78 -12.16
CA ASP A 301 -10.93 -3.25 -13.55
C ASP A 301 -11.35 -4.73 -13.59
N VAL A 302 -11.51 -5.27 -14.80
CA VAL A 302 -11.65 -6.72 -14.98
C VAL A 302 -10.46 -7.40 -14.34
N TRP A 303 -10.73 -8.35 -13.43
CA TRP A 303 -9.71 -9.00 -12.61
C TRP A 303 -8.73 -9.82 -13.46
N ASN A 304 -9.25 -10.67 -14.32
CA ASN A 304 -8.44 -11.52 -15.18
C ASN A 304 -7.83 -10.70 -16.33
N VAL A 305 -6.53 -10.73 -16.46
CA VAL A 305 -5.79 -9.93 -17.46
C VAL A 305 -6.16 -10.34 -18.89
N SER A 306 -6.35 -11.64 -19.13
CA SER A 306 -6.74 -12.17 -20.45
C SER A 306 -8.14 -11.75 -20.90
N GLU A 307 -8.99 -11.33 -19.98
CA GLU A 307 -10.37 -10.89 -20.25
C GLU A 307 -10.48 -9.37 -20.43
N ARG A 308 -9.39 -8.62 -20.21
CA ARG A 308 -9.38 -7.17 -20.36
C ARG A 308 -9.49 -6.75 -21.83
N PRO A 309 -10.37 -5.82 -22.16
CA PRO A 309 -10.52 -5.36 -23.53
C PRO A 309 -9.30 -4.56 -24.03
N SER A 310 -8.49 -4.05 -23.11
CA SER A 310 -7.28 -3.29 -23.42
C SER A 310 -6.24 -3.47 -22.29
N LEU A 311 -4.98 -3.60 -22.69
CA LEU A 311 -3.83 -3.59 -21.76
C LEU A 311 -3.16 -2.21 -21.66
N THR A 312 -3.61 -1.23 -22.45
CA THR A 312 -3.07 0.15 -22.44
C THR A 312 -4.03 1.15 -21.83
N ASN A 313 -5.25 0.73 -21.53
CA ASN A 313 -6.31 1.58 -21.02
C ASN A 313 -7.02 0.93 -19.84
N SER A 314 -7.08 1.64 -18.71
CA SER A 314 -7.81 1.22 -17.51
C SER A 314 -8.98 2.18 -17.26
N PRO A 315 -10.23 1.74 -17.45
CA PRO A 315 -11.41 2.52 -17.10
C PRO A 315 -11.46 2.85 -15.61
N ALA A 316 -11.07 1.91 -14.74
CA ALA A 316 -11.04 2.12 -13.28
C ALA A 316 -10.08 3.24 -12.87
N ILE A 317 -8.85 3.27 -13.41
CA ILE A 317 -7.90 4.35 -13.15
C ILE A 317 -8.45 5.70 -13.62
N LYS A 318 -9.02 5.76 -14.83
CA LYS A 318 -9.62 7.01 -15.35
C LYS A 318 -10.74 7.52 -14.46
N PHE A 319 -11.61 6.60 -14.01
CA PHE A 319 -12.69 6.93 -13.08
C PHE A 319 -12.15 7.47 -11.77
N CYS A 320 -11.23 6.75 -11.12
CA CYS A 320 -10.64 7.14 -9.84
C CYS A 320 -9.95 8.50 -9.92
N VAL A 321 -9.12 8.72 -10.93
CA VAL A 321 -8.42 10.00 -11.13
C VAL A 321 -9.42 11.15 -11.32
N SER A 322 -10.40 10.98 -12.21
CA SER A 322 -11.41 12.01 -12.45
C SER A 322 -12.22 12.32 -11.19
N ASN A 323 -12.58 11.29 -10.43
CA ASN A 323 -13.38 11.44 -9.22
C ASN A 323 -12.61 12.16 -8.11
N VAL A 324 -11.34 11.79 -7.88
CA VAL A 324 -10.48 12.46 -6.88
C VAL A 324 -10.26 13.92 -7.21
N PHE A 325 -10.00 14.27 -8.49
CA PHE A 325 -9.87 15.67 -8.90
C PHE A 325 -11.17 16.46 -8.71
N ASN A 326 -12.31 15.86 -9.00
CA ASN A 326 -13.61 16.49 -8.79
C ASN A 326 -13.89 16.73 -7.28
N GLN A 327 -13.58 15.74 -6.43
CA GLN A 327 -13.75 15.85 -4.97
C GLN A 327 -12.85 16.94 -4.37
N SER A 328 -11.56 16.94 -4.74
CA SER A 328 -10.57 17.88 -4.21
C SER A 328 -10.70 19.30 -4.75
N LYS A 329 -11.51 19.53 -5.80
CA LYS A 329 -11.62 20.80 -6.53
C LYS A 329 -10.30 21.33 -7.10
N ILE A 330 -9.30 20.48 -7.24
CA ILE A 330 -8.01 20.84 -7.85
C ILE A 330 -8.21 20.85 -9.36
N SER A 331 -7.93 21.99 -10.00
CA SER A 331 -7.99 22.09 -11.46
C SER A 331 -6.93 21.19 -12.11
N ARG A 332 -7.29 20.57 -13.23
CA ARG A 332 -6.43 19.65 -14.00
C ARG A 332 -5.18 20.36 -14.54
N LEU A 333 -4.15 20.55 -13.77
CA LEU A 333 -2.83 20.95 -14.29
C LEU A 333 -2.09 19.80 -15.01
N TRP A 334 -2.65 18.59 -15.04
CA TRP A 334 -2.00 17.37 -15.56
C TRP A 334 -2.64 16.76 -16.81
N SER A 335 -3.52 17.49 -17.50
CA SER A 335 -4.26 16.96 -18.67
C SER A 335 -3.43 16.70 -19.92
N SER A 336 -2.16 17.11 -19.97
CA SER A 336 -1.29 16.95 -21.14
C SER A 336 -0.25 15.86 -21.07
N GLN A 337 -0.11 15.18 -19.93
CA GLN A 337 0.84 14.06 -19.81
C GLN A 337 0.10 12.72 -19.79
N ARG A 338 0.22 12.05 -20.89
CA ARG A 338 -0.32 10.76 -21.30
C ARG A 338 -0.17 9.65 -20.26
N ASN A 339 -1.26 8.93 -19.99
CA ASN A 339 -1.44 7.49 -19.73
C ASN A 339 -0.31 6.67 -19.04
N TYR A 340 0.45 7.22 -18.11
CA TYR A 340 1.41 6.44 -17.31
C TYR A 340 0.80 5.81 -16.05
N GLY A 341 -0.50 5.98 -15.84
CA GLY A 341 -1.20 5.56 -14.62
C GLY A 341 -1.29 4.04 -14.40
N CYS A 342 -1.14 3.23 -15.44
CA CYS A 342 -1.37 1.78 -15.33
C CYS A 342 -0.29 1.02 -14.54
N LEU A 343 0.94 1.48 -14.53
CA LEU A 343 2.06 0.84 -13.83
C LEU A 343 2.13 1.17 -12.33
N LEU A 344 1.47 2.23 -11.88
CA LEU A 344 1.50 2.65 -10.47
C LEU A 344 0.50 1.88 -9.60
N TYR A 345 -0.54 1.30 -10.19
CA TYR A 345 -1.65 0.68 -9.45
C TYR A 345 -1.41 -0.78 -9.07
N THR A 346 -0.51 -1.46 -9.72
CA THR A 346 -0.35 -2.90 -9.59
C THR A 346 0.94 -3.32 -8.89
N SER A 347 1.75 -2.36 -8.43
CA SER A 347 2.95 -2.67 -7.67
C SER A 347 2.69 -2.47 -6.17
N PRO A 348 2.58 -3.54 -5.37
CA PRO A 348 2.60 -3.45 -3.92
C PRO A 348 4.02 -3.16 -3.44
N SER A 349 4.66 -2.10 -3.98
CA SER A 349 5.98 -1.70 -3.53
C SER A 349 5.85 -0.79 -2.32
N PRO A 350 6.47 -1.11 -1.18
CA PRO A 350 6.63 -0.17 -0.09
C PRO A 350 7.30 1.15 -0.50
N ARG A 351 7.94 1.20 -1.67
CA ARG A 351 8.51 2.43 -2.26
C ARG A 351 7.45 3.45 -2.70
N ASP A 352 6.24 3.02 -3.03
CA ASP A 352 5.19 3.94 -3.49
C ASP A 352 4.61 4.79 -2.35
N ARG A 353 4.72 4.34 -1.10
CA ARG A 353 4.35 5.12 0.09
C ARG A 353 5.28 6.31 0.36
N GLN A 354 6.54 6.26 -0.09
CA GLN A 354 7.50 7.35 0.11
C GLN A 354 7.28 8.52 -0.86
N LYS A 355 6.52 8.34 -1.94
CA LYS A 355 6.21 9.39 -2.91
C LYS A 355 5.11 10.36 -2.47
N SER A 356 4.32 10.00 -1.47
CA SER A 356 3.26 10.88 -0.95
C SER A 356 3.78 12.03 -0.07
N ARG A 357 5.07 12.02 0.27
CA ARG A 357 5.73 13.15 0.92
C ARG A 357 6.37 14.11 -0.12
N MET A 358 5.57 14.67 -1.01
CA MET A 358 6.00 15.86 -1.73
C MET A 358 5.88 17.05 -0.78
N PRO A 359 6.95 17.87 -0.62
CA PRO A 359 6.83 19.11 0.13
C PRO A 359 5.80 20.00 -0.55
N SER A 360 4.96 20.66 0.23
CA SER A 360 3.96 21.63 -0.23
C SER A 360 4.60 22.95 -0.69
N SER A 361 5.80 22.92 -1.28
CA SER A 361 6.49 24.09 -1.79
C SER A 361 7.34 23.71 -2.99
N ALA A 362 6.73 23.75 -4.15
CA ALA A 362 7.32 24.17 -5.43
C ALA A 362 6.21 24.47 -6.42
#